data_ff818533c73f7830a3b0ae1dd0f31545
#
_entry.id   ff818533c73f7830a3b0ae1dd0f31545
#
_cell.length_a   1.000
_cell.length_b   1.000
_cell.length_c   1.000
_cell.angle_alpha   90.00
_cell.angle_beta   90.00
_cell.angle_gamma   90.00
#
_symmetry.space_group_name_H-M   'P 1'
#
loop_
_entity.id
_entity.type
_entity.pdbx_description
1 polymer ?
#
loop_
_entity_poly.entity_id
_entity_poly.type
_entity_poly.pdbx_seq_one_letter_code
_entity_poly.pdbx_strand_id
1 'polypeptide(L)' 'MKLVIVSIKDRAADAFGRPAYVATEGVAIRQFSDEVNRASEDNQIYVHPDDFDLYYLGT' A
#
# COMPACT_ATOMS: atom_id res chain seq x y z
N MET A 1 10.88 -10.68 17.38
CA MET A 1 10.95 -9.96 16.08
C MET A 1 9.80 -8.97 16.00
N LYS A 2 10.09 -7.74 15.63
CA LYS A 2 9.06 -6.73 15.41
C LYS A 2 8.70 -6.68 13.94
N LEU A 3 7.41 -6.60 13.65
CA LEU A 3 6.92 -6.37 12.30
C LEU A 3 6.35 -4.96 12.20
N VAL A 4 6.49 -4.37 11.03
CA VAL A 4 5.89 -3.07 10.72
C VAL A 4 4.49 -3.31 10.17
N ILE A 5 3.54 -2.56 10.65
CA ILE A 5 2.14 -2.66 10.21
C ILE A 5 1.85 -1.48 9.28
N VAL A 6 1.43 -1.79 8.08
CA VAL A 6 1.12 -0.78 7.05
C VAL A 6 -0.25 -1.04 6.44
N SER A 7 -0.83 -0.01 5.84
CA SER A 7 -2.06 -0.16 5.07
C SER A 7 -2.07 0.86 3.95
N ILE A 8 -2.81 0.56 2.90
CA ILE A 8 -2.98 1.45 1.77
C ILE A 8 -4.34 2.14 1.93
N LYS A 9 -4.33 3.48 1.90
CA LYS A 9 -5.56 4.25 1.93
C LYS A 9 -5.97 4.65 0.52
N ASP A 10 -7.22 4.39 0.18
CA ASP A 10 -7.85 4.92 -1.03
C ASP A 10 -8.51 6.24 -0.66
N ARG A 11 -7.93 7.35 -1.12
CA ARG A 11 -8.45 8.68 -0.81
C ARG A 11 -9.79 8.96 -1.48
N ALA A 12 -10.02 8.38 -2.66
CA ALA A 12 -11.29 8.56 -3.37
C ALA A 12 -12.45 7.92 -2.61
N ALA A 13 -12.21 6.76 -2.00
CA ALA A 13 -13.20 6.06 -1.17
C ALA A 13 -13.16 6.47 0.30
N ASP A 14 -12.11 7.21 0.70
CA ASP A 14 -11.85 7.58 2.10
C ASP A 14 -11.81 6.34 3.01
N ALA A 15 -11.12 5.30 2.57
CA ALA A 15 -11.06 4.03 3.26
C ALA A 15 -9.67 3.41 3.20
N PHE A 16 -9.32 2.70 4.28
CA PHE A 16 -8.10 1.91 4.33
C PHE A 16 -8.36 0.50 3.86
N GLY A 17 -7.39 -0.08 3.17
CA GLY A 17 -7.39 -1.50 2.85
C GLY A 17 -6.99 -2.35 4.05
N ARG A 18 -6.82 -3.64 3.82
CA ARG A 18 -6.39 -4.56 4.88
C ARG A 18 -4.98 -4.20 5.34
N PRO A 19 -4.70 -4.21 6.64
CA PRO A 19 -3.34 -4.02 7.12
C PRO A 19 -2.46 -5.19 6.70
N ALA A 20 -1.20 -4.88 6.43
CA ALA A 20 -0.19 -5.87 6.10
C ALA A 20 0.96 -5.79 7.11
N TYR A 21 1.57 -6.92 7.39
CA TYR A 21 2.72 -7.01 8.29
C TYR A 21 3.96 -7.25 7.45
N VAL A 22 4.93 -6.37 7.57
CA VAL A 22 6.17 -6.45 6.79
C VAL A 22 7.38 -6.32 7.71
N ALA A 23 8.53 -6.80 7.25
CA ALA A 23 9.74 -6.78 8.06
C ALA A 23 10.25 -5.36 8.33
N THR A 24 10.19 -4.50 7.32
CA THR A 24 10.66 -3.11 7.41
C THR A 24 9.78 -2.20 6.59
N GLU A 25 9.87 -0.88 6.86
CA GLU A 25 9.19 0.12 6.04
C GLU A 25 9.68 0.08 4.59
N GLY A 26 10.97 -0.17 4.38
CA GLY A 26 11.55 -0.25 3.03
C GLY A 26 10.92 -1.37 2.20
N VAL A 27 10.63 -2.51 2.83
CA VAL A 27 9.93 -3.61 2.15
C VAL A 27 8.53 -3.18 1.73
N ALA A 28 7.81 -2.49 2.62
CA ALA A 28 6.46 -2.01 2.31
C ALA A 28 6.49 -1.00 1.15
N ILE A 29 7.42 -0.07 1.16
CA ILE A 29 7.56 0.94 0.10
C ILE A 29 7.84 0.26 -1.24
N ARG A 30 8.73 -0.73 -1.24
CA ARG A 30 9.07 -1.48 -2.46
C ARG A 30 7.85 -2.23 -3.00
N GLN A 31 7.12 -2.92 -2.13
CA GLN A 31 5.91 -3.65 -2.53
C GLN A 31 4.85 -2.71 -3.07
N PHE A 32 4.66 -1.56 -2.44
CA PHE A 32 3.71 -0.56 -2.91
C PHE A 32 4.13 -0.01 -4.29
N SER A 33 5.40 0.31 -4.47
CA SER A 33 5.95 0.75 -5.75
C SER A 33 5.73 -0.28 -6.85
N ASP A 34 5.99 -1.55 -6.55
CA ASP A 34 5.77 -2.65 -7.50
C ASP A 34 4.31 -2.72 -7.91
N GLU A 35 3.40 -2.54 -6.96
CA GLU A 35 1.97 -2.58 -7.25
C GLU A 35 1.51 -1.39 -8.08
N VAL A 36 2.04 -0.19 -7.82
CA VAL A 36 1.76 1.00 -8.63
C VAL A 36 2.15 0.78 -10.09
N ASN A 37 3.20 0.01 -10.32
CA ASN A 37 3.73 -0.24 -11.65
C ASN A 37 3.23 -1.53 -12.29
N ARG A 38 2.43 -2.34 -11.59
CA ARG A 38 1.92 -3.60 -12.12
C ARG A 38 0.75 -3.34 -13.06
N ALA A 39 1.01 -3.38 -14.35
CA ALA A 39 0.03 -3.09 -15.38
C ALA A 39 -1.06 -4.17 -15.43
N SER A 40 -2.28 -3.81 -15.02
CA SER A 40 -3.44 -4.68 -15.06
C SER A 40 -4.71 -3.83 -14.96
N GLU A 41 -5.73 -4.18 -15.72
CA GLU A 41 -7.02 -3.50 -15.66
C GLU A 41 -7.69 -3.65 -14.28
N ASP A 42 -7.40 -4.76 -13.59
CA ASP A 42 -7.96 -5.07 -12.27
C ASP A 42 -7.18 -4.40 -11.13
N ASN A 43 -6.05 -3.79 -11.43
CA ASN A 43 -5.21 -3.15 -10.43
C ASN A 43 -5.56 -1.68 -10.30
N GLN A 44 -6.40 -1.34 -9.33
CA GLN A 44 -6.85 0.03 -9.11
C GLN A 44 -5.70 0.97 -8.75
N ILE A 45 -4.67 0.47 -8.07
CA ILE A 45 -3.50 1.27 -7.71
C ILE A 45 -2.73 1.67 -8.97
N TYR A 46 -2.65 0.78 -9.94
CA TYR A 46 -2.02 1.09 -11.23
C TYR A 46 -2.86 2.07 -12.05
N VAL A 47 -4.18 1.86 -12.09
CA VAL A 47 -5.11 2.67 -12.89
C VAL A 47 -5.26 4.08 -12.31
N HIS A 48 -5.30 4.20 -10.97
CA HIS A 48 -5.50 5.45 -10.25
C HIS A 48 -4.42 5.69 -9.20
N PRO A 49 -3.14 5.78 -9.58
CA PRO A 49 -2.04 5.84 -8.60
C PRO A 49 -2.11 7.06 -7.69
N ASP A 50 -2.69 8.17 -8.14
CA ASP A 50 -2.78 9.40 -7.35
C ASP A 50 -3.82 9.33 -6.24
N ASP A 51 -4.67 8.29 -6.24
CA ASP A 51 -5.71 8.12 -5.23
C ASP A 51 -5.26 7.28 -4.04
N PHE A 52 -4.08 6.68 -4.10
CA PHE A 52 -3.62 5.72 -3.09
C PHE A 52 -2.37 6.21 -2.37
N ASP A 53 -2.36 6.02 -1.05
CA ASP A 53 -1.21 6.34 -0.20
C ASP A 53 -0.90 5.15 0.70
N LEU A 54 0.39 4.94 0.93
CA LEU A 54 0.86 3.94 1.88
C LEU A 54 1.02 4.60 3.26
N TYR A 55 0.40 3.99 4.28
CA TYR A 55 0.44 4.48 5.64
C TYR A 55 1.19 3.52 6.56
N TYR A 56 2.03 4.08 7.39
CA TYR A 56 2.65 3.38 8.51
C TYR A 56 1.69 3.45 9.70
N LEU A 57 1.26 2.29 10.20
CA LEU A 57 0.30 2.23 11.29
C LEU A 57 0.95 1.96 12.65
N GLY A 58 2.11 1.33 12.67
CA GLY A 58 2.80 0.99 13.90
C GLY A 58 3.62 -0.29 13.81
N THR A 59 3.96 -0.82 14.93
CA THR A 59 4.74 -2.07 15.05
C THR A 59 4.05 -3.05 15.99
#